data_e836fe5438ea9c1a933911a837872e46
#
_entry.id   e836fe5438ea9c1a933911a837872e46
#
_cell.length_a   1.000
_cell.length_b   1.000
_cell.length_c   1.000
_cell.angle_alpha   90.00
_cell.angle_beta   90.00
_cell.angle_gamma   90.00
#
_symmetry.space_group_name_H-M   'P 1'
#
loop_
_entity.id
_entity.type
_entity.pdbx_description
1 polymer ?
#
loop_
_entity_poly.entity_id
_entity_poly.type
_entity_poly.pdbx_seq_one_letter_code
_entity_poly.pdbx_strand_id
1 'polypeptide(L)'
;MSRVDDDFSDACQKVEELYTRLNNSTIRKIYAYYKQATVGDITGKRPSALRLRERIKFESWSSISGMSKEDAKIAYIDLVNNLNFDGDEISCDEREARLNNEHHKV
;
A
#
# COMPACT_ATOMS: atom_id res chain seq x y z
N MET A 1 15.07 11.60 -17.38
CA MET A 1 14.28 10.94 -16.34
C MET A 1 13.14 10.20 -16.95
N SER A 2 12.81 9.09 -16.36
CA SER A 2 11.71 8.33 -16.90
C SER A 2 10.40 8.89 -16.37
N ARG A 3 9.35 8.75 -17.19
CA ARG A 3 8.01 9.18 -16.80
C ARG A 3 7.53 8.42 -15.56
N VAL A 4 7.93 7.14 -15.47
CA VAL A 4 7.54 6.33 -14.31
C VAL A 4 8.11 6.92 -13.02
N ASP A 5 9.36 7.39 -13.07
CA ASP A 5 9.97 7.99 -11.88
C ASP A 5 9.25 9.27 -11.46
N ASP A 6 8.87 10.09 -12.43
CA ASP A 6 8.13 11.32 -12.13
C ASP A 6 6.75 11.01 -11.60
N ASP A 7 6.06 10.05 -12.21
CA ASP A 7 4.73 9.65 -11.77
C ASP A 7 4.78 9.02 -10.39
N PHE A 8 5.83 8.25 -10.11
CA PHE A 8 6.01 7.63 -8.80
C PHE A 8 6.21 8.71 -7.73
N SER A 9 7.03 9.72 -8.01
CA SER A 9 7.26 10.81 -7.08
C SER A 9 5.96 11.56 -6.79
N ASP A 10 5.17 11.83 -7.82
CA ASP A 10 3.88 12.49 -7.66
C ASP A 10 2.93 11.64 -6.82
N ALA A 11 2.93 10.33 -7.05
CA ALA A 11 2.08 9.43 -6.29
C ALA A 11 2.47 9.41 -4.81
N CYS A 12 3.76 9.42 -4.53
CA CYS A 12 4.26 9.46 -3.15
C CYS A 12 3.78 10.72 -2.43
N GLN A 13 3.85 11.86 -3.11
CA GLN A 13 3.39 13.11 -2.54
C GLN A 13 1.89 13.07 -2.26
N LYS A 14 1.13 12.49 -3.18
CA LYS A 14 -0.31 12.36 -3.00
C LYS A 14 -0.65 11.49 -1.79
N VAL A 15 0.12 10.42 -1.58
CA VAL A 15 -0.09 9.56 -0.42
C VAL A 15 0.13 10.35 0.88
N GLU A 16 1.16 11.18 0.93
CA GLU A 16 1.39 12.00 2.12
C GLU A 16 0.20 12.89 2.43
N GLU A 17 -0.40 13.47 1.39
CA GLU A 17 -1.55 14.34 1.57
C GLU A 17 -2.79 13.61 2.03
N LEU A 18 -2.91 12.34 1.66
CA LEU A 18 -4.12 11.56 1.91
C LEU A 18 -3.96 10.51 3.01
N TYR A 19 -2.80 10.47 3.63
CA TYR A 19 -2.42 9.35 4.51
C TYR A 19 -3.46 9.04 5.58
N THR A 20 -3.99 10.08 6.22
CA THR A 20 -4.94 9.88 7.33
C THR A 20 -6.29 9.36 6.84
N ARG A 21 -6.53 9.37 5.55
CA ARG A 21 -7.79 8.90 4.96
C ARG A 21 -7.71 7.47 4.42
N LEU A 22 -6.53 6.85 4.52
CA LEU A 22 -6.31 5.52 3.97
C LEU A 22 -6.64 4.46 5.01
N ASN A 23 -7.21 3.34 4.56
CA ASN A 23 -7.43 2.23 5.46
C ASN A 23 -6.15 1.41 5.61
N ASN A 24 -6.13 0.52 6.60
CA ASN A 24 -4.94 -0.24 6.93
C ASN A 24 -4.49 -1.15 5.80
N SER A 25 -5.42 -1.74 5.07
CA SER A 25 -5.07 -2.61 3.95
C SER A 25 -4.32 -1.83 2.86
N THR A 26 -4.81 -0.63 2.55
CA THR A 26 -4.16 0.22 1.56
C THR A 26 -2.79 0.67 2.03
N ILE A 27 -2.67 1.04 3.30
CA ILE A 27 -1.39 1.47 3.86
C ILE A 27 -0.35 0.36 3.75
N ARG A 28 -0.75 -0.88 4.02
CA ARG A 28 0.18 -2.02 3.89
C ARG A 28 0.67 -2.21 2.47
N LYS A 29 -0.23 -2.12 1.50
CA LYS A 29 0.15 -2.24 0.10
C LYS A 29 1.06 -1.10 -0.34
N ILE A 30 0.73 0.12 0.07
CA ILE A 30 1.54 1.28 -0.24
C ILE A 30 2.96 1.09 0.32
N TYR A 31 3.06 0.65 1.57
CA TYR A 31 4.35 0.40 2.18
C TYR A 31 5.15 -0.65 1.38
N ALA A 32 4.50 -1.76 1.04
CA ALA A 32 5.17 -2.86 0.35
C ALA A 32 5.70 -2.41 -1.01
N TYR A 33 4.86 -1.77 -1.82
CA TYR A 33 5.28 -1.32 -3.14
C TYR A 33 6.36 -0.25 -3.05
N TYR A 34 6.24 0.66 -2.08
CA TYR A 34 7.25 1.69 -1.91
C TYR A 34 8.62 1.09 -1.59
N LYS A 35 8.65 0.14 -0.66
CA LYS A 35 9.92 -0.51 -0.29
C LYS A 35 10.48 -1.32 -1.46
N GLN A 36 9.63 -2.04 -2.17
CA GLN A 36 10.09 -2.83 -3.30
C GLN A 36 10.59 -1.91 -4.42
N ALA A 37 9.95 -0.77 -4.61
CA ALA A 37 10.33 0.18 -5.65
C ALA A 37 11.65 0.88 -5.34
N THR A 38 11.94 1.13 -4.06
CA THR A 38 13.11 1.92 -3.68
C THR A 38 14.28 1.08 -3.21
N VAL A 39 14.01 -0.02 -2.51
CA VAL A 39 15.05 -0.85 -1.92
C VAL A 39 15.23 -2.16 -2.69
N GLY A 40 14.14 -2.74 -3.17
CA GLY A 40 14.15 -4.05 -3.81
C GLY A 40 13.66 -5.11 -2.84
N ASP A 41 14.14 -6.34 -3.04
CA ASP A 41 13.69 -7.46 -2.21
C ASP A 41 14.04 -7.27 -0.74
N ILE A 42 13.11 -7.70 0.11
CA ILE A 42 13.33 -7.62 1.55
C ILE A 42 14.45 -8.56 1.97
N THR A 43 15.24 -8.12 2.95
CA THR A 43 16.28 -8.95 3.55
C THR A 43 16.12 -8.89 5.06
N GLY A 44 16.82 -9.78 5.75
CA GLY A 44 16.83 -9.78 7.20
C GLY A 44 15.82 -10.76 7.78
N LYS A 45 15.74 -10.75 9.09
CA LYS A 45 14.90 -11.69 9.82
C LYS A 45 13.50 -11.15 10.02
N ARG A 46 12.54 -12.05 9.97
CA ARG A 46 11.16 -11.72 10.28
C ARG A 46 11.06 -11.28 11.74
N PRO A 47 10.46 -10.12 12.01
CA PRO A 47 10.28 -9.66 13.39
C PRO A 47 9.41 -10.62 14.20
N SER A 48 9.58 -10.61 15.50
CA SER A 48 8.80 -11.48 16.37
C SER A 48 7.34 -11.08 16.37
N ALA A 49 6.47 -12.01 16.80
CA ALA A 49 5.04 -11.74 16.89
C ALA A 49 4.71 -10.63 17.88
N LEU A 50 5.60 -10.36 18.83
CA LEU A 50 5.40 -9.29 19.79
C LEU A 50 5.60 -7.91 19.18
N ARG A 51 6.29 -7.83 18.06
CA ARG A 51 6.51 -6.58 17.35
C ARG A 51 5.56 -6.52 16.15
N LEU A 52 4.30 -6.38 16.45
CA LEU A 52 3.24 -6.59 15.48
C LEU A 52 3.35 -5.67 14.27
N ARG A 53 3.60 -4.36 14.49
CA ARG A 53 3.67 -3.42 13.36
C ARG A 53 4.81 -3.76 12.42
N GLU A 54 5.99 -4.03 12.99
CA GLU A 54 7.15 -4.40 12.20
C GLU A 54 6.93 -5.70 11.46
N ARG A 55 6.25 -6.65 12.10
CA ARG A 55 5.98 -7.94 11.48
C ARG A 55 5.01 -7.80 10.31
N ILE A 56 3.97 -6.99 10.47
CA ILE A 56 3.02 -6.75 9.40
C ILE A 56 3.70 -6.10 8.20
N LYS A 57 4.56 -5.12 8.47
CA LYS A 57 5.33 -4.47 7.40
C LYS A 57 6.23 -5.46 6.68
N PHE A 58 6.94 -6.28 7.46
CA PHE A 58 7.83 -7.30 6.92
C PHE A 58 7.06 -8.24 6.01
N GLU A 59 5.93 -8.74 6.48
CA GLU A 59 5.15 -9.71 5.72
C GLU A 59 4.54 -9.08 4.46
N SER A 60 4.10 -7.83 4.55
CA SER A 60 3.56 -7.14 3.38
C SER A 60 4.60 -6.97 2.30
N TRP A 61 5.80 -6.54 2.68
CA TRP A 61 6.89 -6.36 1.72
C TRP A 61 7.37 -7.71 1.20
N SER A 62 7.49 -8.69 2.08
CA SER A 62 7.94 -10.04 1.73
C SER A 62 7.03 -10.70 0.70
N SER A 63 5.74 -10.40 0.74
CA SER A 63 4.76 -11.03 -0.13
C SER A 63 4.97 -10.67 -1.61
N ILE A 64 5.71 -9.60 -1.89
CA ILE A 64 5.96 -9.20 -3.28
C ILE A 64 7.44 -9.32 -3.65
N SER A 65 8.19 -10.13 -2.91
CA SER A 65 9.59 -10.41 -3.25
C SER A 65 9.69 -10.95 -4.67
N GLY A 66 10.71 -10.50 -5.39
CA GLY A 66 10.89 -10.88 -6.79
C GLY A 66 10.34 -9.87 -7.79
N MET A 67 9.46 -8.98 -7.34
CA MET A 67 8.94 -7.94 -8.21
C MET A 67 10.06 -6.93 -8.51
N SER A 68 10.20 -6.52 -9.77
CA SER A 68 11.22 -5.54 -10.12
C SER A 68 10.88 -4.18 -9.53
N LYS A 69 11.90 -3.34 -9.36
CA LYS A 69 11.67 -1.98 -8.87
C LYS A 69 10.74 -1.21 -9.80
N GLU A 70 10.91 -1.40 -11.10
CA GLU A 70 10.06 -0.74 -12.08
C GLU A 70 8.60 -1.17 -11.93
N ASP A 71 8.37 -2.49 -11.85
CA ASP A 71 7.01 -3.01 -11.68
C ASP A 71 6.38 -2.53 -10.39
N ALA A 72 7.16 -2.43 -9.32
CA ALA A 72 6.68 -1.94 -8.05
C ALA A 72 6.26 -0.48 -8.14
N LYS A 73 7.03 0.34 -8.88
CA LYS A 73 6.65 1.74 -9.09
C LYS A 73 5.32 1.84 -9.83
N ILE A 74 5.17 1.03 -10.86
CA ILE A 74 3.93 1.02 -11.64
C ILE A 74 2.75 0.59 -10.76
N ALA A 75 2.95 -0.45 -9.95
CA ALA A 75 1.90 -0.93 -9.05
C ALA A 75 1.52 0.13 -8.02
N TYR A 76 2.51 0.86 -7.50
CA TYR A 76 2.27 1.95 -6.56
C TYR A 76 1.43 3.06 -7.21
N ILE A 77 1.83 3.46 -8.41
CA ILE A 77 1.12 4.50 -9.16
C ILE A 77 -0.32 4.08 -9.43
N ASP A 78 -0.51 2.84 -9.87
CA ASP A 78 -1.85 2.33 -10.16
C ASP A 78 -2.71 2.32 -8.91
N LEU A 79 -2.14 1.88 -7.80
CA LEU A 79 -2.87 1.84 -6.54
C LEU A 79 -3.34 3.23 -6.13
N VAL A 80 -2.45 4.22 -6.21
CA VAL A 80 -2.78 5.59 -5.83
C VAL A 80 -3.84 6.18 -6.76
N ASN A 81 -3.72 5.92 -8.05
CA ASN A 81 -4.66 6.45 -9.02
C ASN A 81 -6.06 5.85 -8.88
N ASN A 82 -6.16 4.68 -8.26
CA ASN A 82 -7.45 4.01 -8.10
C ASN A 82 -8.05 4.21 -6.70
N LEU A 83 -7.41 5.02 -5.86
CA LEU A 83 -7.99 5.33 -4.55
C LEU A 83 -9.25 6.16 -4.73
N ASN A 84 -10.26 5.81 -3.95
CA ASN A 84 -11.55 6.50 -4.01
C ASN A 84 -11.98 6.86 -2.60
N PHE A 85 -12.16 8.12 -2.36
CA PHE A 85 -12.53 8.64 -1.05
C PHE A 85 -13.96 9.17 -0.99
N ASP A 86 -14.71 8.91 -2.04
CA ASP A 86 -16.09 9.37 -2.07
C ASP A 86 -16.98 8.33 -1.41
N GLY A 87 -17.14 8.46 -0.38
CA GLY A 87 -17.96 7.53 0.25
C GLY A 87 -17.40 6.23 0.64
N ASP A 88 -17.01 6.42 0.19
CA ASP A 88 -16.73 5.61 0.64
C ASP A 88 -16.37 4.87 0.98
N GLU A 89 -16.07 4.79 1.10
CA GLU A 89 -15.58 4.12 1.21
C GLU A 89 -15.31 3.57 1.50
N ILE A 90 -15.31 3.27 1.54
CA ILE A 90 -14.98 2.52 1.76
C ILE A 90 -14.69 1.76 1.66
N SER A 91 -14.50 1.43 1.46
CA SER A 91 -14.37 0.62 1.29
C SER A 91 -14.26 -0.17 1.15
N CYS A 92 -14.27 -0.56 0.64
CA CYS A 92 -14.34 -1.39 0.68
C CYS A 92 -13.95 -2.02 1.05
N ASP A 93 -13.54 -2.26 1.21
CA ASP A 93 -13.35 -3.01 1.87
C ASP A 93 -13.75 -2.82 2.79
N GLU A 94 -13.89 -2.22 2.99
CA GLU A 94 -14.27 -2.20 3.92
C GLU A 94 -15.22 -2.22 3.89
N ARG A 95 -15.42 -2.21 3.06
CA ARG A 95 -16.22 -2.54 3.11
C ARG A 95 -16.20 -3.53 3.22
N GLU A 96 -15.50 -4.05 2.92
CA GLU A 96 -15.49 -5.08 3.42
C GLU A 96 -15.32 -5.14 4.66
N ALA A 97 -15.11 -4.72 4.85
CA ALA A 97 -15.24 -4.78 6.17
C ALA A 97 -16.28 -3.96 6.71
N ARG A 98 -16.83 -3.41 6.25
CA ARG A 98 -17.76 -2.93 6.60
C ARG A 98 -18.65 -3.25 6.14
N LEU A 99 -18.51 -3.76 5.43
CA LEU A 99 -19.07 -4.35 5.08
C LEU A 99 -19.25 -4.88 5.44
N ASN A 100 -18.93 -5.07 5.46
CA ASN A 100 -19.03 -5.62 5.88
C ASN A 100 -19.42 -5.14 6.53
N ASN A 101 -19.45 -4.83 6.17
CA ASN A 101 -19.88 -4.50 6.62
C ASN A 101 -20.46 -3.99 6.44
N GLU A 102 -20.50 -3.60 5.83
CA GLU A 102 -20.94 -3.36 5.78
C GLU A 102 -21.21 -3.11 5.59
N HIS A 103 -21.60 -3.00 5.06
CA HIS A 103 -21.86 -3.02 4.99
C HIS A 103 -22.08 -2.70 5.14
N HIS A 104 -22.22 -2.25 4.68
CA HIS A 104 -22.49 -2.12 4.90
C HIS A 104 -22.71 -1.69 5.19
N LYS A 105 -22.91 -1.16 5.01
CA LYS A 105 -23.07 -0.85 5.27
C LYS A 105 -23.04 -0.63 5.71
N VAL A 106 -23.06 -0.44 5.10
CA VAL A 106 -22.93 -0.27 5.48
C VAL A 106 -22.89 -0.37 5.77
#